data_48924a747ee46157f4e27214dee48e5e
#
_entry.id   48924a747ee46157f4e27214dee48e5e
#
_cell.length_a   1.000
_cell.length_b   1.000
_cell.length_c   1.000
_cell.angle_alpha   90.00
_cell.angle_beta   90.00
_cell.angle_gamma   90.00
#
_symmetry.space_group_name_H-M   'P 1'
#
loop_
_entity.id
_entity.type
_entity.pdbx_description
1 polymer ?
#
loop_
_entity_poly.entity_id
_entity_poly.type
_entity_poly.pdbx_seq_one_letter_code
_entity_poly.pdbx_strand_id
1 'polypeptide(L)'
;MQLRCFVCIKFNMLEIADLHNDFLTSNAVCNDDVASFINYAVWSTYLSEAETFSKADSKNVQTDGIYSIEDCSNINDFDAAFFKGFEIFSLTWNFDNSLGGGAFGQNIPLTNKGKKVIKTLNAHLKITDVSHCSYKTFYDIINISERVIATHSCVYSLNSHKRNLKDEQINEIIERKGLIGITLVSEFLTSNDYATSDDVLRHIDYIVQKWGVDYVGIGSDFFGTDKLPVDIKNYKNYDIIVEKLLKIGYNDSDIEKIFYNNFINYIGVNRNERYLR
;
A
#
# COMPACT_ATOMS: atom_id res chain seq x y z
N MET A 1 21.68 -16.09 21.47
CA MET A 1 20.49 -16.22 22.34
C MET A 1 20.02 -14.88 22.90
N GLN A 2 20.89 -14.00 23.39
CA GLN A 2 20.50 -12.67 23.90
C GLN A 2 19.91 -11.71 22.84
N LEU A 3 20.43 -11.70 21.62
CA LEU A 3 19.92 -10.83 20.54
C LEU A 3 18.47 -11.16 20.15
N ARG A 4 18.13 -12.46 20.04
CA ARG A 4 16.75 -12.90 19.71
C ARG A 4 15.74 -12.49 20.79
N CYS A 5 16.11 -12.56 22.07
CA CYS A 5 15.22 -12.14 23.16
C CYS A 5 14.96 -10.62 23.14
N PHE A 6 15.98 -9.81 22.80
CA PHE A 6 15.88 -8.36 22.71
C PHE A 6 15.03 -7.90 21.53
N VAL A 7 15.19 -8.54 20.36
CA VAL A 7 14.39 -8.28 19.16
C VAL A 7 12.92 -8.66 19.36
N CYS A 8 12.64 -9.82 19.98
CA CYS A 8 11.26 -10.24 20.31
C CYS A 8 10.58 -9.28 21.28
N ILE A 9 11.29 -8.74 22.28
CA ILE A 9 10.73 -7.75 23.22
C ILE A 9 10.44 -6.43 22.47
N LYS A 10 11.34 -5.96 21.60
CA LYS A 10 11.14 -4.74 20.80
C LYS A 10 10.02 -4.90 19.79
N PHE A 11 9.94 -6.05 19.11
CA PHE A 11 8.89 -6.30 18.12
C PHE A 11 7.48 -6.29 18.76
N ASN A 12 7.32 -6.85 19.96
CA ASN A 12 6.05 -6.83 20.69
C ASN A 12 5.58 -5.42 21.12
N MET A 13 6.45 -4.41 21.03
CA MET A 13 6.13 -3.01 21.30
C MET A 13 6.08 -2.16 20.02
N LEU A 14 6.41 -2.74 18.86
CA LEU A 14 6.40 -2.03 17.58
C LEU A 14 4.96 -1.94 17.06
N GLU A 15 4.52 -0.73 16.79
CA GLU A 15 3.26 -0.50 16.08
C GLU A 15 3.44 -0.82 14.59
N ILE A 16 2.42 -1.44 13.99
CA ILE A 16 2.41 -1.85 12.58
C ILE A 16 1.21 -1.23 11.88
N ALA A 17 1.47 -0.53 10.79
CA ALA A 17 0.48 -0.09 9.82
C ALA A 17 0.70 -0.81 8.49
N ASP A 18 -0.32 -1.49 7.99
CA ASP A 18 -0.29 -2.13 6.68
C ASP A 18 -0.98 -1.25 5.66
N LEU A 19 -0.26 -0.84 4.63
CA LEU A 19 -0.74 0.07 3.60
C LEU A 19 -1.66 -0.60 2.58
N HIS A 20 -1.74 -1.92 2.56
CA HIS A 20 -2.63 -2.68 1.70
C HIS A 20 -2.80 -4.13 2.17
N ASN A 21 -4.05 -4.54 2.40
CA ASN A 21 -4.41 -5.95 2.50
C ASN A 21 -5.84 -6.20 2.02
N ASP A 22 -6.09 -7.40 1.50
CA ASP A 22 -7.34 -7.83 0.88
C ASP A 22 -8.24 -8.64 1.80
N PHE A 23 -8.13 -8.47 3.10
CA PHE A 23 -8.98 -9.19 4.06
C PHE A 23 -10.48 -9.04 3.76
N LEU A 24 -10.93 -7.85 3.33
CA LEU A 24 -12.34 -7.61 3.01
C LEU A 24 -12.85 -8.47 1.85
N THR A 25 -12.02 -8.76 0.86
CA THR A 25 -12.38 -9.56 -0.31
C THR A 25 -12.17 -11.05 -0.10
N SER A 26 -11.32 -11.41 0.86
CA SER A 26 -11.02 -12.80 1.18
C SER A 26 -12.17 -13.50 1.91
N ASN A 27 -12.15 -14.82 1.91
CA ASN A 27 -13.02 -15.64 2.77
C ASN A 27 -12.42 -15.86 4.17
N ALA A 28 -11.31 -15.23 4.48
CA ALA A 28 -10.67 -15.35 5.77
C ALA A 28 -11.56 -14.77 6.88
N VAL A 29 -11.56 -15.43 8.02
CA VAL A 29 -12.14 -14.90 9.25
C VAL A 29 -11.00 -14.21 9.98
N CYS A 30 -11.18 -12.93 10.36
CA CYS A 30 -10.22 -12.25 11.22
C CYS A 30 -10.14 -13.07 12.51
N ASN A 31 -8.99 -13.70 12.72
CA ASN A 31 -8.72 -14.34 13.99
C ASN A 31 -7.96 -13.34 14.88
N ASP A 32 -8.04 -13.54 16.19
CA ASP A 32 -7.36 -12.71 17.17
C ASP A 32 -5.85 -12.60 16.93
N ASP A 33 -5.27 -13.59 16.24
CA ASP A 33 -3.85 -13.61 15.89
C ASP A 33 -3.47 -12.52 14.86
N VAL A 34 -4.35 -12.16 13.92
CA VAL A 34 -4.09 -11.07 12.95
C VAL A 34 -4.28 -9.72 13.63
N ALA A 35 -5.40 -9.52 14.31
CA ALA A 35 -5.74 -8.27 14.98
C ALA A 35 -4.74 -7.88 16.09
N SER A 36 -4.09 -8.86 16.71
CA SER A 36 -3.11 -8.61 17.79
C SER A 36 -1.76 -8.08 17.30
N PHE A 37 -1.49 -8.09 15.98
CA PHE A 37 -0.19 -7.66 15.43
C PHE A 37 -0.26 -6.40 14.57
N ILE A 38 -1.45 -5.93 14.21
CA ILE A 38 -1.62 -4.72 13.39
C ILE A 38 -2.30 -3.64 14.22
N ASN A 39 -1.72 -2.45 14.24
CA ASN A 39 -2.28 -1.28 14.91
C ASN A 39 -3.13 -0.44 13.97
N TYR A 40 -2.85 -0.50 12.65
CA TYR A 40 -3.59 0.22 11.63
C TYR A 40 -3.51 -0.48 10.29
N ALA A 41 -4.57 -0.46 9.48
CA ALA A 41 -4.54 -1.07 8.16
C ALA A 41 -5.34 -0.30 7.10
N VAL A 42 -4.94 -0.48 5.83
CA VAL A 42 -5.76 -0.17 4.67
C VAL A 42 -6.47 -1.44 4.23
N TRP A 43 -7.79 -1.44 4.41
CA TRP A 43 -8.66 -2.56 4.07
C TRP A 43 -9.15 -2.41 2.63
N SER A 44 -8.56 -3.18 1.73
CA SER A 44 -8.80 -3.07 0.29
C SER A 44 -9.97 -3.92 -0.19
N THR A 45 -10.61 -3.48 -1.29
CA THR A 45 -11.65 -4.22 -2.00
C THR A 45 -11.62 -3.90 -3.49
N TYR A 46 -11.84 -4.94 -4.34
CA TYR A 46 -11.90 -4.83 -5.81
C TYR A 46 -13.19 -5.40 -6.41
N LEU A 47 -14.25 -5.51 -5.60
CA LEU A 47 -15.53 -6.10 -5.98
C LEU A 47 -16.43 -5.09 -6.72
N SER A 48 -17.62 -5.53 -7.12
CA SER A 48 -18.67 -4.63 -7.61
C SER A 48 -19.05 -3.61 -6.53
N GLU A 49 -19.63 -2.46 -6.95
CA GLU A 49 -20.04 -1.40 -6.01
C GLU A 49 -20.89 -1.91 -4.86
N ALA A 50 -21.92 -2.69 -5.15
CA ALA A 50 -22.82 -3.22 -4.13
C ALA A 50 -22.12 -4.19 -3.16
N GLU A 51 -21.25 -5.05 -3.65
CA GLU A 51 -20.47 -5.99 -2.83
C GLU A 51 -19.43 -5.27 -2.00
N THR A 52 -18.71 -4.29 -2.59
CA THR A 52 -17.75 -3.43 -1.91
C THR A 52 -18.37 -2.74 -0.71
N PHE A 53 -19.54 -2.12 -0.91
CA PHE A 53 -20.24 -1.42 0.18
C PHE A 53 -20.79 -2.39 1.22
N SER A 54 -21.32 -3.54 0.81
CA SER A 54 -21.78 -4.59 1.71
C SER A 54 -20.65 -5.18 2.55
N LYS A 55 -19.46 -5.38 1.97
CA LYS A 55 -18.29 -5.90 2.68
C LYS A 55 -17.77 -4.91 3.74
N ALA A 56 -17.71 -3.63 3.41
CA ALA A 56 -17.34 -2.59 4.38
C ALA A 56 -18.28 -2.54 5.57
N ASP A 57 -19.60 -2.71 5.35
CA ASP A 57 -20.62 -2.70 6.41
C ASP A 57 -20.61 -4.00 7.27
N SER A 58 -20.23 -5.13 6.70
CA SER A 58 -20.43 -6.46 7.31
C SER A 58 -19.23 -7.02 8.05
N LYS A 59 -18.01 -6.56 7.75
CA LYS A 59 -16.81 -7.06 8.43
C LYS A 59 -16.49 -6.25 9.66
N ASN A 60 -16.61 -6.89 10.81
CA ASN A 60 -16.15 -6.38 12.08
C ASN A 60 -14.61 -6.47 12.11
N VAL A 61 -13.94 -5.46 11.60
CA VAL A 61 -12.48 -5.35 11.64
C VAL A 61 -12.13 -4.82 13.02
N GLN A 62 -11.41 -5.59 13.81
CA GLN A 62 -11.07 -5.23 15.20
C GLN A 62 -9.93 -4.21 15.30
N THR A 63 -9.32 -3.84 14.16
CA THR A 63 -8.16 -2.94 14.09
C THR A 63 -8.58 -1.63 13.44
N ASP A 64 -8.08 -0.51 13.95
CA ASP A 64 -8.23 0.79 13.32
C ASP A 64 -7.72 0.80 11.89
N GLY A 65 -8.36 1.58 11.02
CA GLY A 65 -7.95 1.62 9.63
C GLY A 65 -8.82 2.51 8.76
N ILE A 66 -8.48 2.50 7.49
CA ILE A 66 -9.26 3.14 6.42
C ILE A 66 -9.56 2.13 5.32
N TYR A 67 -10.60 2.40 4.54
CA TYR A 67 -10.96 1.55 3.41
C TYR A 67 -10.32 2.07 2.12
N SER A 68 -9.97 1.14 1.22
CA SER A 68 -9.56 1.45 -0.15
C SER A 68 -10.40 0.70 -1.17
N ILE A 69 -10.55 1.31 -2.35
CA ILE A 69 -11.14 0.67 -3.52
C ILE A 69 -10.04 0.45 -4.54
N GLU A 70 -9.84 -0.79 -4.92
CA GLU A 70 -8.99 -1.18 -6.03
C GLU A 70 -9.87 -1.42 -7.26
N ASP A 71 -9.56 -0.75 -8.37
CA ASP A 71 -10.40 -0.65 -9.56
C ASP A 71 -11.72 0.12 -9.38
N CYS A 72 -11.62 1.44 -9.40
CA CYS A 72 -12.79 2.32 -9.32
C CYS A 72 -13.69 2.33 -10.57
N SER A 73 -13.39 1.54 -11.62
CA SER A 73 -14.19 1.54 -12.85
C SER A 73 -15.63 1.06 -12.63
N ASN A 74 -15.84 0.28 -11.58
CA ASN A 74 -17.15 -0.26 -11.18
C ASN A 74 -17.92 0.64 -10.21
N ILE A 75 -17.33 1.74 -9.74
CA ILE A 75 -17.96 2.66 -8.80
C ILE A 75 -18.70 3.74 -9.57
N ASN A 76 -19.97 3.92 -9.28
CA ASN A 76 -20.82 4.96 -9.84
C ASN A 76 -21.15 6.05 -8.83
N ASP A 77 -21.31 5.68 -7.56
CA ASP A 77 -21.64 6.57 -6.45
C ASP A 77 -20.43 6.78 -5.54
N PHE A 78 -19.59 7.76 -5.91
CA PHE A 78 -18.43 8.14 -5.11
C PHE A 78 -18.82 8.81 -3.78
N ASP A 79 -19.95 9.52 -3.74
CA ASP A 79 -20.41 10.14 -2.50
C ASP A 79 -20.80 9.08 -1.45
N ALA A 80 -21.45 7.99 -1.89
CA ALA A 80 -21.70 6.85 -1.03
C ALA A 80 -20.40 6.19 -0.55
N ALA A 81 -19.40 6.03 -1.42
CA ALA A 81 -18.09 5.51 -1.02
C ALA A 81 -17.42 6.41 0.03
N PHE A 82 -17.45 7.73 -0.15
CA PHE A 82 -16.89 8.69 0.80
C PHE A 82 -17.60 8.64 2.15
N PHE A 83 -18.94 8.56 2.14
CA PHE A 83 -19.74 8.41 3.34
C PHE A 83 -19.43 7.12 4.11
N LYS A 84 -19.11 6.03 3.43
CA LYS A 84 -18.70 4.75 4.04
C LYS A 84 -17.25 4.73 4.52
N GLY A 85 -16.51 5.83 4.37
CA GLY A 85 -15.15 5.98 4.88
C GLY A 85 -14.05 5.45 3.96
N PHE A 86 -14.33 5.27 2.66
CA PHE A 86 -13.28 5.00 1.69
C PHE A 86 -12.41 6.24 1.49
N GLU A 87 -11.09 6.07 1.61
CA GLU A 87 -10.11 7.16 1.59
C GLU A 87 -9.10 7.03 0.46
N ILE A 88 -8.79 5.80 0.02
CA ILE A 88 -7.78 5.51 -1.00
C ILE A 88 -8.46 4.84 -2.20
N PHE A 89 -8.11 5.29 -3.41
CA PHE A 89 -8.77 4.88 -4.64
C PHE A 89 -7.75 4.60 -5.75
N SER A 90 -7.66 3.34 -6.22
CA SER A 90 -6.95 2.97 -7.44
C SER A 90 -7.92 3.02 -8.63
N LEU A 91 -7.53 3.69 -9.71
CA LEU A 91 -8.40 3.81 -10.88
C LEU A 91 -8.47 2.52 -11.70
N THR A 92 -7.41 1.76 -11.66
CA THR A 92 -7.28 0.50 -12.42
C THR A 92 -6.78 -0.61 -11.51
N TRP A 93 -7.14 -1.82 -11.84
CA TRP A 93 -6.42 -3.02 -11.42
C TRP A 93 -5.40 -3.40 -12.52
N ASN A 94 -5.14 -4.66 -12.74
CA ASN A 94 -4.07 -5.17 -13.60
C ASN A 94 -4.21 -4.82 -15.09
N PHE A 95 -5.42 -4.67 -15.61
CA PHE A 95 -5.70 -4.45 -17.03
C PHE A 95 -6.34 -3.08 -17.29
N ASP A 96 -6.41 -2.71 -18.59
CA ASP A 96 -7.10 -1.49 -19.01
C ASP A 96 -8.59 -1.58 -18.70
N ASN A 97 -9.16 -0.45 -18.25
CA ASN A 97 -10.57 -0.33 -17.96
C ASN A 97 -11.13 1.01 -18.51
N SER A 98 -12.36 1.35 -18.14
CA SER A 98 -13.02 2.58 -18.58
C SER A 98 -12.37 3.89 -18.07
N LEU A 99 -11.45 3.82 -17.09
CA LEU A 99 -10.79 4.98 -16.47
C LEU A 99 -9.37 5.19 -16.98
N GLY A 100 -8.63 4.12 -17.28
CA GLY A 100 -7.23 4.20 -17.68
C GLY A 100 -6.59 2.86 -17.96
N GLY A 101 -5.28 2.84 -18.09
CA GLY A 101 -4.48 1.65 -18.34
C GLY A 101 -3.95 1.01 -17.07
N GLY A 102 -4.07 -0.31 -16.97
CA GLY A 102 -3.43 -1.13 -15.94
C GLY A 102 -2.03 -1.60 -16.37
N ALA A 103 -1.24 -2.06 -15.40
CA ALA A 103 0.17 -2.45 -15.61
C ALA A 103 0.38 -3.58 -16.63
N PHE A 104 -0.60 -4.46 -16.78
CA PHE A 104 -0.58 -5.56 -17.77
C PHE A 104 -1.41 -5.25 -19.02
N GLY A 105 -2.01 -4.07 -19.12
CA GLY A 105 -2.77 -3.61 -20.29
C GLY A 105 -1.88 -3.06 -21.41
N GLN A 106 -2.46 -2.27 -22.29
CA GLN A 106 -1.82 -1.71 -23.48
C GLN A 106 -1.10 -0.38 -23.23
N ASN A 107 -0.86 -0.02 -21.96
CA ASN A 107 -0.22 1.24 -21.59
C ASN A 107 -0.96 2.47 -22.15
N ILE A 108 -2.29 2.49 -22.06
CA ILE A 108 -3.10 3.63 -22.46
C ILE A 108 -3.03 4.76 -21.41
N PRO A 109 -3.26 6.02 -21.79
CA PRO A 109 -3.37 7.14 -20.86
C PRO A 109 -4.71 7.09 -20.10
N LEU A 110 -4.87 7.98 -19.10
CA LEU A 110 -6.15 8.23 -18.47
C LEU A 110 -7.21 8.64 -19.50
N THR A 111 -8.38 8.03 -19.37
CA THR A 111 -9.56 8.45 -20.15
C THR A 111 -10.14 9.76 -19.62
N ASN A 112 -11.04 10.38 -20.39
CA ASN A 112 -11.78 11.56 -19.90
C ASN A 112 -12.63 11.23 -18.65
N LYS A 113 -13.12 9.97 -18.52
CA LYS A 113 -13.83 9.50 -17.34
C LYS A 113 -12.87 9.41 -16.15
N GLY A 114 -11.68 8.82 -16.34
CA GLY A 114 -10.64 8.74 -15.29
C GLY A 114 -10.20 10.13 -14.78
N LYS A 115 -10.00 11.08 -15.69
CA LYS A 115 -9.69 12.48 -15.31
C LYS A 115 -10.78 13.14 -14.48
N LYS A 116 -12.06 12.85 -14.76
CA LYS A 116 -13.18 13.34 -13.92
C LYS A 116 -13.18 12.70 -12.55
N VAL A 117 -12.92 11.38 -12.45
CA VAL A 117 -12.82 10.69 -11.17
C VAL A 117 -11.74 11.34 -10.31
N ILE A 118 -10.53 11.56 -10.83
CA ILE A 118 -9.46 12.20 -10.04
C ILE A 118 -9.88 13.60 -9.55
N LYS A 119 -10.53 14.39 -10.39
CA LYS A 119 -11.04 15.71 -9.96
C LYS A 119 -12.05 15.59 -8.80
N THR A 120 -12.91 14.57 -8.84
CA THR A 120 -13.83 14.29 -7.73
C THR A 120 -13.06 13.87 -6.47
N LEU A 121 -12.05 13.00 -6.59
CA LEU A 121 -11.19 12.60 -5.47
C LEU A 121 -10.47 13.82 -4.84
N ASN A 122 -9.89 14.70 -5.66
CA ASN A 122 -9.24 15.93 -5.21
C ASN A 122 -10.22 16.84 -4.44
N ALA A 123 -11.43 17.07 -4.99
CA ALA A 123 -12.45 17.91 -4.35
C ALA A 123 -12.85 17.40 -2.95
N HIS A 124 -12.69 16.11 -2.68
CA HIS A 124 -12.99 15.47 -1.40
C HIS A 124 -11.73 15.10 -0.60
N LEU A 125 -10.56 15.61 -0.99
CA LEU A 125 -9.26 15.36 -0.35
C LEU A 125 -8.91 13.87 -0.24
N LYS A 126 -9.41 13.05 -1.16
CA LYS A 126 -9.13 11.61 -1.21
C LYS A 126 -7.77 11.34 -1.82
N ILE A 127 -7.24 10.15 -1.57
CA ILE A 127 -5.92 9.71 -2.01
C ILE A 127 -6.08 8.86 -3.28
N THR A 128 -5.28 9.16 -4.31
CA THR A 128 -5.18 8.31 -5.49
C THR A 128 -4.01 7.34 -5.32
N ASP A 129 -4.30 6.04 -5.40
CA ASP A 129 -3.28 4.99 -5.41
C ASP A 129 -2.85 4.69 -6.84
N VAL A 130 -1.53 4.61 -7.06
CA VAL A 130 -0.93 4.36 -8.37
C VAL A 130 -0.37 2.95 -8.53
N SER A 131 -0.60 2.06 -7.58
CA SER A 131 0.03 0.73 -7.53
C SER A 131 -0.20 -0.14 -8.75
N HIS A 132 -1.37 -0.10 -9.39
CA HIS A 132 -1.73 -0.94 -10.53
C HIS A 132 -1.71 -0.24 -11.88
N CYS A 133 -1.48 1.07 -11.93
CA CYS A 133 -1.63 1.79 -13.18
C CYS A 133 -0.48 1.53 -14.17
N SER A 134 -0.80 1.65 -15.46
CA SER A 134 0.20 1.64 -16.52
C SER A 134 1.09 2.89 -16.43
N TYR A 135 2.25 2.84 -17.11
CA TYR A 135 3.18 3.96 -17.14
C TYR A 135 2.55 5.28 -17.61
N LYS A 136 1.74 5.26 -18.68
CA LYS A 136 1.06 6.47 -19.16
C LYS A 136 -0.01 6.97 -18.18
N THR A 137 -0.82 6.05 -17.66
CA THR A 137 -1.84 6.40 -16.66
C THR A 137 -1.19 6.96 -15.40
N PHE A 138 -0.06 6.44 -14.95
CA PHE A 138 0.70 6.97 -13.83
C PHE A 138 1.02 8.47 -14.01
N TYR A 139 1.64 8.86 -15.13
CA TYR A 139 2.00 10.26 -15.35
C TYR A 139 0.80 11.18 -15.51
N ASP A 140 -0.29 10.70 -16.12
CA ASP A 140 -1.53 11.47 -16.16
C ASP A 140 -2.13 11.68 -14.76
N ILE A 141 -2.09 10.65 -13.88
CA ILE A 141 -2.51 10.76 -12.47
C ILE A 141 -1.63 11.77 -11.74
N ILE A 142 -0.31 11.62 -11.83
CA ILE A 142 0.67 12.50 -11.20
C ILE A 142 0.42 13.97 -11.56
N ASN A 143 0.07 14.26 -12.80
CA ASN A 143 -0.19 15.64 -13.26
C ASN A 143 -1.50 16.23 -12.74
N ILE A 144 -2.45 15.43 -12.27
CA ILE A 144 -3.80 15.89 -11.92
C ILE A 144 -4.09 15.70 -10.42
N SER A 145 -3.62 14.60 -9.84
CA SER A 145 -3.92 14.24 -8.46
C SER A 145 -3.15 15.11 -7.46
N GLU A 146 -3.84 15.59 -6.42
CA GLU A 146 -3.25 16.37 -5.34
C GLU A 146 -2.58 15.48 -4.28
N ARG A 147 -3.07 14.24 -4.11
CA ARG A 147 -2.58 13.30 -3.11
C ARG A 147 -2.37 11.94 -3.74
N VAL A 148 -1.14 11.46 -3.72
CA VAL A 148 -0.73 10.21 -4.39
C VAL A 148 -0.02 9.29 -3.42
N ILE A 149 -0.33 7.99 -3.50
CA ILE A 149 0.36 6.92 -2.79
C ILE A 149 0.58 5.75 -3.75
N ALA A 150 1.62 4.94 -3.52
CA ALA A 150 1.70 3.58 -4.03
C ALA A 150 1.55 2.63 -2.84
N THR A 151 0.37 2.09 -2.63
CA THR A 151 0.07 1.31 -1.43
C THR A 151 0.83 -0.01 -1.38
N HIS A 152 1.06 -0.66 -2.53
CA HIS A 152 1.73 -1.97 -2.64
C HIS A 152 2.51 -2.10 -3.96
N SER A 153 3.76 -1.69 -3.96
CA SER A 153 4.66 -1.73 -5.11
C SER A 153 6.10 -2.03 -4.68
N CYS A 154 6.93 -2.48 -5.63
CA CYS A 154 8.35 -2.68 -5.43
C CYS A 154 9.18 -1.81 -6.36
N VAL A 155 10.51 -1.96 -6.34
CA VAL A 155 11.45 -1.16 -7.13
C VAL A 155 11.81 -1.89 -8.42
N TYR A 156 11.57 -1.25 -9.57
CA TYR A 156 11.84 -1.82 -10.90
C TYR A 156 13.34 -2.07 -11.14
N SER A 157 14.20 -1.20 -10.64
CA SER A 157 15.67 -1.32 -10.79
C SER A 157 16.25 -2.56 -10.08
N LEU A 158 15.54 -3.12 -9.09
CA LEU A 158 15.93 -4.35 -8.41
C LEU A 158 15.29 -5.60 -9.03
N ASN A 159 14.07 -5.46 -9.51
CA ASN A 159 13.38 -6.53 -10.26
C ASN A 159 12.48 -5.89 -11.32
N SER A 160 12.78 -6.14 -12.60
CA SER A 160 12.11 -5.51 -13.75
C SER A 160 10.71 -6.07 -14.02
N HIS A 161 9.87 -6.08 -12.99
CA HIS A 161 8.48 -6.50 -13.09
C HIS A 161 7.55 -5.33 -13.46
N LYS A 162 6.48 -5.59 -14.23
CA LYS A 162 5.54 -4.53 -14.72
C LYS A 162 4.82 -3.78 -13.61
N ARG A 163 4.64 -4.40 -12.44
CA ARG A 163 3.99 -3.81 -11.26
C ARG A 163 4.95 -2.94 -10.44
N ASN A 164 6.25 -3.00 -10.73
CA ASN A 164 7.27 -2.27 -9.99
C ASN A 164 7.46 -0.86 -10.52
N LEU A 165 7.73 0.06 -9.61
CA LEU A 165 7.95 1.47 -9.91
C LEU A 165 9.38 1.70 -10.39
N LYS A 166 9.54 2.44 -11.46
CA LYS A 166 10.83 2.95 -11.89
C LYS A 166 11.27 4.11 -11.00
N ASP A 167 12.57 4.37 -10.97
CA ASP A 167 13.15 5.43 -10.12
C ASP A 167 12.52 6.79 -10.39
N GLU A 168 12.24 7.13 -11.66
CA GLU A 168 11.56 8.37 -12.02
C GLU A 168 10.12 8.42 -11.48
N GLN A 169 9.41 7.29 -11.41
CA GLN A 169 8.07 7.23 -10.81
C GLN A 169 8.12 7.36 -9.28
N ILE A 170 9.11 6.73 -8.65
CA ILE A 170 9.36 6.88 -7.21
C ILE A 170 9.63 8.34 -6.87
N ASN A 171 10.50 9.01 -7.65
CA ASN A 171 10.82 10.42 -7.47
C ASN A 171 9.56 11.30 -7.55
N GLU A 172 8.70 11.08 -8.54
CA GLU A 172 7.44 11.83 -8.70
C GLU A 172 6.49 11.68 -7.51
N ILE A 173 6.40 10.47 -6.93
CA ILE A 173 5.60 10.23 -5.72
C ILE A 173 6.18 11.00 -4.54
N ILE A 174 7.49 10.95 -4.35
CA ILE A 174 8.20 11.59 -3.24
C ILE A 174 8.14 13.12 -3.32
N GLU A 175 8.32 13.72 -4.50
CA GLU A 175 8.17 15.16 -4.71
C GLU A 175 6.77 15.68 -4.31
N ARG A 176 5.76 14.82 -4.37
CA ARG A 176 4.39 15.10 -3.91
C ARG A 176 4.15 14.70 -2.46
N LYS A 177 5.21 14.40 -1.71
CA LYS A 177 5.15 13.92 -0.33
C LYS A 177 4.29 12.66 -0.17
N GLY A 178 4.23 11.84 -1.22
CA GLY A 178 3.58 10.54 -1.21
C GLY A 178 4.42 9.49 -0.52
N LEU A 179 3.87 8.29 -0.38
CA LEU A 179 4.47 7.16 0.30
C LEU A 179 4.46 5.92 -0.59
N ILE A 180 5.44 5.04 -0.43
CA ILE A 180 5.56 3.78 -1.16
C ILE A 180 5.52 2.62 -0.17
N GLY A 181 4.47 1.79 -0.25
CA GLY A 181 4.36 0.53 0.46
C GLY A 181 5.07 -0.59 -0.31
N ILE A 182 6.09 -1.20 0.30
CA ILE A 182 6.73 -2.38 -0.28
C ILE A 182 5.82 -3.58 -0.10
N THR A 183 5.45 -4.20 -1.22
CA THR A 183 4.60 -5.40 -1.19
C THR A 183 5.40 -6.68 -0.92
N LEU A 184 4.70 -7.68 -0.40
CA LEU A 184 5.26 -9.02 -0.14
C LEU A 184 4.97 -10.01 -1.26
N VAL A 185 4.46 -9.58 -2.41
CA VAL A 185 4.26 -10.44 -3.57
C VAL A 185 5.62 -10.89 -4.11
N SER A 186 5.91 -12.18 -4.04
CA SER A 186 7.23 -12.75 -4.40
C SER A 186 7.70 -12.38 -5.80
N GLU A 187 6.80 -12.39 -6.79
CA GLU A 187 7.13 -12.08 -8.19
C GLU A 187 7.55 -10.61 -8.39
N PHE A 188 7.12 -9.71 -7.49
CA PHE A 188 7.51 -8.29 -7.56
C PHE A 188 8.84 -8.04 -6.85
N LEU A 189 9.15 -8.85 -5.84
CA LEU A 189 10.39 -8.75 -5.07
C LEU A 189 11.60 -9.30 -5.81
N THR A 190 11.43 -10.40 -6.54
CA THR A 190 12.55 -11.07 -7.20
C THR A 190 12.12 -11.85 -8.46
N SER A 191 13.06 -12.05 -9.37
CA SER A 191 12.91 -12.98 -10.52
C SER A 191 13.34 -14.42 -10.20
N ASN A 192 13.78 -14.70 -8.97
CA ASN A 192 14.09 -16.06 -8.53
C ASN A 192 12.79 -16.86 -8.31
N ASP A 193 12.91 -18.19 -8.19
CA ASP A 193 11.77 -19.08 -7.99
C ASP A 193 10.97 -18.79 -6.72
N TYR A 194 11.60 -18.19 -5.71
CA TYR A 194 10.97 -17.76 -4.46
C TYR A 194 11.65 -16.52 -3.90
N ALA A 195 10.88 -15.69 -3.22
CA ALA A 195 11.39 -14.55 -2.47
C ALA A 195 11.64 -14.92 -1.00
N THR A 196 12.45 -14.11 -0.35
CA THR A 196 12.72 -14.16 1.09
C THR A 196 12.61 -12.76 1.70
N SER A 197 12.67 -12.67 3.01
CA SER A 197 12.76 -11.38 3.71
C SER A 197 14.00 -10.56 3.33
N ASP A 198 15.06 -11.17 2.77
CA ASP A 198 16.20 -10.42 2.23
C ASP A 198 15.83 -9.64 0.95
N ASP A 199 14.90 -10.17 0.16
CA ASP A 199 14.38 -9.45 -1.01
C ASP A 199 13.54 -8.24 -0.57
N VAL A 200 12.69 -8.41 0.44
CA VAL A 200 11.94 -7.28 1.04
C VAL A 200 12.88 -6.21 1.57
N LEU A 201 13.90 -6.63 2.34
CA LEU A 201 14.91 -5.74 2.88
C LEU A 201 15.61 -4.91 1.79
N ARG A 202 15.99 -5.55 0.67
CA ARG A 202 16.66 -4.87 -0.44
C ARG A 202 15.80 -3.77 -1.05
N HIS A 203 14.48 -3.98 -1.18
CA HIS A 203 13.58 -2.97 -1.71
C HIS A 203 13.39 -1.81 -0.74
N ILE A 204 13.27 -2.06 0.56
CA ILE A 204 13.20 -1.04 1.60
C ILE A 204 14.50 -0.21 1.60
N ASP A 205 15.64 -0.88 1.71
CA ASP A 205 16.95 -0.23 1.79
C ASP A 205 17.26 0.60 0.55
N TYR A 206 16.89 0.13 -0.65
CA TYR A 206 17.07 0.89 -1.89
C TYR A 206 16.35 2.25 -1.86
N ILE A 207 15.09 2.28 -1.40
CA ILE A 207 14.34 3.53 -1.29
C ILE A 207 14.97 4.43 -0.23
N VAL A 208 15.31 3.88 0.94
CA VAL A 208 15.89 4.65 2.04
C VAL A 208 17.23 5.26 1.65
N GLN A 209 18.12 4.51 0.99
CA GLN A 209 19.43 5.00 0.58
C GLN A 209 19.36 6.13 -0.47
N LYS A 210 18.33 6.14 -1.32
CA LYS A 210 18.19 7.14 -2.38
C LYS A 210 17.38 8.37 -1.97
N TRP A 211 16.33 8.19 -1.20
CA TRP A 211 15.36 9.26 -0.92
C TRP A 211 15.10 9.48 0.57
N GLY A 212 15.59 8.61 1.42
CA GLY A 212 15.39 8.71 2.87
C GLY A 212 14.29 7.80 3.41
N VAL A 213 14.31 7.61 4.72
CA VAL A 213 13.45 6.67 5.44
C VAL A 213 11.97 7.11 5.49
N ASP A 214 11.69 8.39 5.29
CA ASP A 214 10.35 8.98 5.49
C ASP A 214 9.35 8.61 4.37
N TYR A 215 9.78 7.93 3.29
CA TYR A 215 8.98 7.70 2.08
C TYR A 215 8.62 6.23 1.84
N VAL A 216 8.94 5.34 2.77
CA VAL A 216 8.70 3.91 2.61
C VAL A 216 7.88 3.35 3.77
N GLY A 217 7.01 2.40 3.46
CA GLY A 217 6.24 1.59 4.40
C GLY A 217 6.08 0.16 3.88
N ILE A 218 5.23 -0.63 4.54
CA ILE A 218 4.88 -1.99 4.10
C ILE A 218 3.42 -1.98 3.64
N GLY A 219 3.16 -2.48 2.44
CA GLY A 219 1.83 -2.78 1.93
C GLY A 219 1.77 -4.26 1.59
N SER A 220 1.39 -5.08 2.55
CA SER A 220 1.67 -6.51 2.55
C SER A 220 1.08 -7.27 1.36
N ASP A 221 -0.08 -6.86 0.91
CA ASP A 221 -0.93 -7.61 -0.03
C ASP A 221 -1.36 -8.97 0.55
N PHE A 222 -1.39 -9.09 1.90
CA PHE A 222 -1.92 -10.27 2.55
C PHE A 222 -3.39 -10.47 2.17
N PHE A 223 -3.78 -11.72 2.04
CA PHE A 223 -5.10 -12.17 1.55
C PHE A 223 -5.36 -11.91 0.06
N GLY A 224 -4.56 -11.10 -0.63
CA GLY A 224 -4.64 -10.88 -2.08
C GLY A 224 -3.74 -11.82 -2.89
N THR A 225 -2.75 -12.46 -2.25
CA THR A 225 -1.81 -13.37 -2.89
C THR A 225 -1.47 -14.57 -2.02
N ASP A 226 -1.24 -15.73 -2.67
CA ASP A 226 -0.64 -16.92 -2.05
C ASP A 226 0.88 -16.99 -2.23
N LYS A 227 1.47 -16.06 -3.02
CA LYS A 227 2.89 -16.03 -3.37
C LYS A 227 3.66 -15.08 -2.47
N LEU A 228 3.82 -15.45 -1.22
CA LEU A 228 4.56 -14.71 -0.22
C LEU A 228 6.03 -15.18 -0.13
N PRO A 229 6.96 -14.38 0.45
CA PRO A 229 8.29 -14.84 0.78
C PRO A 229 8.25 -16.08 1.66
N VAL A 230 9.17 -17.02 1.42
CA VAL A 230 9.11 -18.34 2.08
C VAL A 230 9.22 -18.28 3.61
N ASP A 231 9.81 -17.22 4.14
CA ASP A 231 10.02 -16.98 5.57
C ASP A 231 9.05 -15.93 6.16
N ILE A 232 8.13 -15.36 5.36
CA ILE A 232 7.10 -14.40 5.80
C ILE A 232 5.72 -14.95 5.42
N LYS A 233 4.93 -15.37 6.42
CA LYS A 233 3.60 -15.95 6.21
C LYS A 233 2.47 -15.08 6.77
N ASN A 234 2.78 -14.25 7.72
CA ASN A 234 1.84 -13.34 8.39
C ASN A 234 2.62 -12.26 9.14
N TYR A 235 1.93 -11.35 9.80
CA TYR A 235 2.53 -10.22 10.53
C TYR A 235 3.50 -10.62 11.65
N LYS A 236 3.38 -11.83 12.25
CA LYS A 236 4.32 -12.33 13.26
C LYS A 236 5.75 -12.44 12.73
N ASN A 237 5.89 -12.69 11.43
CA ASN A 237 7.20 -12.84 10.79
C ASN A 237 7.85 -11.49 10.41
N TYR A 238 7.22 -10.36 10.73
CA TYR A 238 7.85 -9.04 10.54
C TYR A 238 9.03 -8.82 11.47
N ASP A 239 9.13 -9.59 12.58
CA ASP A 239 10.31 -9.66 13.44
C ASP A 239 11.59 -9.99 12.65
N ILE A 240 11.47 -10.84 11.63
CA ILE A 240 12.58 -11.20 10.74
C ILE A 240 13.08 -9.97 9.95
N ILE A 241 12.16 -9.15 9.43
CA ILE A 241 12.52 -7.92 8.70
C ILE A 241 13.16 -6.92 9.67
N VAL A 242 12.56 -6.74 10.85
CA VAL A 242 13.10 -5.85 11.90
C VAL A 242 14.52 -6.26 12.30
N GLU A 243 14.74 -7.56 12.55
CA GLU A 243 16.07 -8.07 12.89
C GLU A 243 17.11 -7.76 11.81
N LYS A 244 16.72 -7.92 10.52
CA LYS A 244 17.60 -7.65 9.40
C LYS A 244 17.90 -6.17 9.22
N LEU A 245 16.90 -5.28 9.39
CA LEU A 245 17.09 -3.83 9.37
C LEU A 245 18.07 -3.39 10.47
N LEU A 246 17.90 -3.88 11.70
CA LEU A 246 18.83 -3.61 12.80
C LEU A 246 20.25 -4.07 12.47
N LYS A 247 20.42 -5.24 11.86
CA LYS A 247 21.74 -5.79 11.49
C LYS A 247 22.49 -4.92 10.46
N ILE A 248 21.78 -4.25 9.56
CA ILE A 248 22.40 -3.37 8.56
C ILE A 248 22.48 -1.91 9.02
N GLY A 249 22.12 -1.62 10.28
CA GLY A 249 22.40 -0.34 10.93
C GLY A 249 21.22 0.63 11.04
N TYR A 250 20.01 0.21 10.72
CA TYR A 250 18.81 1.01 11.01
C TYR A 250 18.60 1.11 12.53
N ASN A 251 18.23 2.27 13.01
CA ASN A 251 17.89 2.48 14.42
C ASN A 251 16.38 2.27 14.67
N ASP A 252 15.99 2.28 15.93
CA ASP A 252 14.59 2.05 16.33
C ASP A 252 13.63 3.07 15.71
N SER A 253 14.01 4.34 15.63
CA SER A 253 13.20 5.39 15.04
C SER A 253 12.99 5.19 13.53
N ASP A 254 13.99 4.70 12.80
CA ASP A 254 13.85 4.36 11.39
C ASP A 254 12.88 3.19 11.19
N ILE A 255 12.94 2.19 12.07
CA ILE A 255 12.05 1.03 12.04
C ILE A 255 10.61 1.44 12.35
N GLU A 256 10.40 2.25 13.39
CA GLU A 256 9.08 2.80 13.71
C GLU A 256 8.49 3.62 12.55
N LYS A 257 9.31 4.39 11.84
CA LYS A 257 8.89 5.11 10.64
C LYS A 257 8.42 4.16 9.54
N ILE A 258 9.23 3.16 9.18
CA ILE A 258 8.93 2.22 8.10
C ILE A 258 7.65 1.41 8.40
N PHE A 259 7.49 0.95 9.64
CA PHE A 259 6.38 0.07 9.98
C PHE A 259 5.09 0.79 10.37
N TYR A 260 5.16 2.07 10.78
CA TYR A 260 3.98 2.77 11.29
C TYR A 260 3.96 4.27 11.00
N ASN A 261 4.95 5.02 11.50
CA ASN A 261 4.84 6.48 11.60
C ASN A 261 4.72 7.18 10.25
N ASN A 262 5.40 6.70 9.21
CA ASN A 262 5.32 7.31 7.87
C ASN A 262 3.89 7.31 7.34
N PHE A 263 3.18 6.19 7.48
CA PHE A 263 1.81 6.09 7.00
C PHE A 263 0.84 6.91 7.85
N ILE A 264 0.94 6.82 9.17
CA ILE A 264 0.08 7.58 10.08
C ILE A 264 0.27 9.08 9.89
N ASN A 265 1.51 9.54 9.73
CA ASN A 265 1.81 10.95 9.43
C ASN A 265 1.23 11.36 8.07
N TYR A 266 1.35 10.51 7.04
CA TYR A 266 0.81 10.78 5.71
C TYR A 266 -0.71 10.95 5.73
N ILE A 267 -1.45 10.08 6.43
CA ILE A 267 -2.91 10.21 6.56
C ILE A 267 -3.31 11.24 7.61
N GLY A 268 -2.55 11.42 8.67
CA GLY A 268 -2.82 12.32 9.81
C GLY A 268 -2.69 13.79 9.47
N VAL A 269 -1.62 14.19 8.78
CA VAL A 269 -1.41 15.57 8.29
C VAL A 269 -2.64 16.06 7.51
N ASN A 270 -3.25 15.20 6.73
CA ASN A 270 -4.40 15.54 5.92
C ASN A 270 -5.75 15.52 6.69
N ARG A 271 -5.83 14.83 7.84
CA ARG A 271 -7.02 14.92 8.72
C ARG A 271 -7.11 16.28 9.41
N ASN A 272 -6.00 16.83 9.85
CA ASN A 272 -5.96 18.15 10.50
C ASN A 272 -6.29 19.28 9.51
N GLU A 273 -5.91 19.16 8.25
CA GLU A 273 -6.28 20.14 7.21
C GLU A 273 -7.79 20.13 6.88
N ARG A 274 -8.50 19.02 7.10
CA ARG A 274 -9.96 18.91 6.85
C ARG A 274 -10.80 19.71 7.83
N TYR A 275 -10.31 19.95 9.04
CA TYR A 275 -11.03 20.71 10.07
C TYR A 275 -10.75 22.22 10.04
N LEU A 276 -9.84 22.66 9.15
CA LEU A 276 -9.46 24.07 9.03
C LEU A 276 -10.03 24.75 7.78
N ARG A 277 -10.85 24.06 6.99
CA ARG A 277 -11.59 24.57 5.83
C ARG A 277 -13.09 24.36 6.01
#